data_77e45dbc9e99e3ffb2b3892d887b8d2a
#
_entry.id   77e45dbc9e99e3ffb2b3892d887b8d2a
#
_cell.length_a   1.000
_cell.length_b   1.000
_cell.length_c   1.000
_cell.angle_alpha   90.00
_cell.angle_beta   90.00
_cell.angle_gamma   90.00
#
_symmetry.space_group_name_H-M   'P 1'
#
loop_
_entity.id
_entity.type
_entity.pdbx_description
1 polymer ?
#
loop_
_entity_poly.entity_id
_entity_poly.type
_entity_poly.pdbx_seq_one_letter_code
_entity_poly.pdbx_strand_id
1 'polypeptide(L)'
;SVCVLHLIADDPEVYAGLDSAKISRVNAANRKFMAPWREYTMNDRVQWSIAAMPSAPWAKKMFPDLDTDAAIEKLWQLIFDVCRVTGGDPVGEWKAHLDRLMTLRDKMNAFDLESVHFKSSNGTDLTVGLADKASWESAGSRNEKGVEFLPNIPTEEVFTAPHKDKVNGVVYGTKPYVFNGQLIKGFHVTFKDGKVVEHGAEEGADLLGQLLDTDEGARSIGEVALVPASSPINRSGALFYSTLFDENAACHIAFGA
;
A
#
# COMPACT_ATOMS: atom_id res chain seq x y z
N SER A 1 27.28 0.85 9.50
CA SER A 1 25.80 0.72 9.41
C SER A 1 25.44 0.11 8.07
N VAL A 2 24.45 -0.77 8.08
CA VAL A 2 23.88 -1.36 6.86
C VAL A 2 22.70 -0.50 6.44
N CYS A 3 22.57 -0.27 5.13
CA CYS A 3 21.45 0.41 4.49
C CYS A 3 20.86 -0.53 3.45
N VAL A 4 19.56 -0.68 3.38
CA VAL A 4 18.88 -1.57 2.42
C VAL A 4 18.08 -0.73 1.45
N LEU A 5 18.34 -0.87 0.16
CA LEU A 5 17.52 -0.29 -0.89
C LEU A 5 16.86 -1.43 -1.68
N HIS A 6 15.54 -1.45 -1.68
CA HIS A 6 14.75 -2.32 -2.53
C HIS A 6 14.33 -1.57 -3.78
N LEU A 7 14.67 -2.09 -4.95
CA LEU A 7 14.19 -1.56 -6.23
C LEU A 7 13.15 -2.53 -6.77
N ILE A 8 11.89 -2.09 -6.79
CA ILE A 8 10.77 -2.84 -7.36
C ILE A 8 10.80 -2.67 -8.88
N ALA A 9 10.83 -3.79 -9.61
CA ALA A 9 10.76 -3.83 -11.07
C ALA A 9 9.93 -5.06 -11.50
N ASP A 10 8.82 -5.28 -10.81
CA ASP A 10 8.05 -6.52 -10.93
C ASP A 10 7.30 -6.59 -12.27
N ASP A 11 7.05 -7.81 -12.72
CA ASP A 11 6.05 -8.10 -13.72
C ASP A 11 4.70 -8.32 -13.01
N PRO A 12 3.69 -7.45 -13.22
CA PRO A 12 2.39 -7.59 -12.55
C PRO A 12 1.65 -8.89 -12.88
N GLU A 13 2.06 -9.59 -13.93
CA GLU A 13 1.45 -10.84 -14.40
C GLU A 13 2.40 -12.03 -14.33
N VAL A 14 3.50 -11.93 -13.58
CA VAL A 14 4.54 -12.99 -13.50
C VAL A 14 3.98 -14.36 -13.13
N TYR A 15 2.86 -14.42 -12.43
CA TYR A 15 2.20 -15.66 -12.02
C TYR A 15 0.88 -15.92 -12.77
N ALA A 16 0.56 -15.15 -13.82
CA ALA A 16 -0.65 -15.35 -14.60
C ALA A 16 -0.74 -16.78 -15.16
N GLY A 17 -1.88 -17.42 -14.97
CA GLY A 17 -2.12 -18.78 -15.42
C GLY A 17 -1.47 -19.89 -14.57
N LEU A 18 -0.77 -19.55 -13.50
CA LEU A 18 -0.22 -20.53 -12.56
C LEU A 18 -1.22 -20.85 -11.43
N ASP A 19 -1.04 -22.01 -10.80
CA ASP A 19 -1.82 -22.45 -9.64
C ASP A 19 -1.59 -21.53 -8.43
N SER A 20 -2.60 -20.74 -8.07
CA SER A 20 -2.54 -19.76 -6.98
C SER A 20 -2.26 -20.41 -5.62
N ALA A 21 -2.76 -21.62 -5.36
CA ALA A 21 -2.46 -22.35 -4.11
C ALA A 21 -0.99 -22.75 -4.01
N LYS A 22 -0.37 -23.08 -5.15
CA LYS A 22 1.06 -23.40 -5.23
C LYS A 22 1.91 -22.16 -4.97
N ILE A 23 1.55 -21.03 -5.58
CA ILE A 23 2.20 -19.73 -5.37
C ILE A 23 2.10 -19.32 -3.89
N SER A 24 0.91 -19.42 -3.29
CA SER A 24 0.68 -19.10 -1.88
C SER A 24 1.56 -19.93 -0.94
N ARG A 25 1.70 -21.26 -1.21
CA ARG A 25 2.60 -22.12 -0.43
C ARG A 25 4.06 -21.70 -0.54
N VAL A 26 4.53 -21.39 -1.76
CA VAL A 26 5.91 -20.93 -1.97
C VAL A 26 6.15 -19.59 -1.27
N ASN A 27 5.22 -18.64 -1.40
CA ASN A 27 5.32 -17.34 -0.73
C ASN A 27 5.30 -17.47 0.80
N ALA A 28 4.49 -18.37 1.35
CA ALA A 28 4.46 -18.64 2.79
C ALA A 28 5.80 -19.22 3.28
N ALA A 29 6.38 -20.18 2.55
CA ALA A 29 7.69 -20.74 2.86
C ALA A 29 8.79 -19.68 2.80
N ASN A 30 8.77 -18.83 1.78
CA ASN A 30 9.73 -17.73 1.62
C ASN A 30 9.60 -16.70 2.75
N ARG A 31 8.37 -16.30 3.13
CA ARG A 31 8.13 -15.41 4.28
C ARG A 31 8.73 -15.96 5.56
N LYS A 32 8.52 -17.27 5.83
CA LYS A 32 9.09 -17.94 7.01
C LYS A 32 10.61 -17.98 6.97
N PHE A 33 11.21 -18.28 5.81
CA PHE A 33 12.66 -18.30 5.63
C PHE A 33 13.28 -16.92 5.83
N MET A 34 12.63 -15.87 5.30
CA MET A 34 13.11 -14.48 5.36
C MET A 34 12.75 -13.76 6.66
N ALA A 35 11.99 -14.39 7.58
CA ALA A 35 11.56 -13.75 8.83
C ALA A 35 12.71 -13.14 9.64
N PRO A 36 13.87 -13.81 9.86
CA PRO A 36 14.97 -13.22 10.62
C PRO A 36 15.57 -11.96 9.94
N TRP A 37 15.58 -11.93 8.62
CA TRP A 37 16.03 -10.76 7.86
C TRP A 37 15.03 -9.60 7.97
N ARG A 38 13.73 -9.90 7.84
CA ARG A 38 12.67 -8.92 7.92
C ARG A 38 12.60 -8.23 9.30
N GLU A 39 12.99 -8.89 10.38
CA GLU A 39 13.08 -8.27 11.70
C GLU A 39 13.97 -7.03 11.72
N TYR A 40 15.02 -6.97 10.88
CA TYR A 40 15.90 -5.81 10.83
C TYR A 40 15.24 -4.60 10.19
N THR A 41 14.41 -4.78 9.19
CA THR A 41 13.68 -3.70 8.51
C THR A 41 12.39 -3.35 9.26
N MET A 42 11.59 -4.36 9.66
CA MET A 42 10.31 -4.14 10.34
C MET A 42 10.43 -3.51 11.74
N ASN A 43 11.58 -3.67 12.40
CA ASN A 43 11.87 -3.04 13.70
C ASN A 43 12.85 -1.86 13.58
N ASP A 44 13.05 -1.33 12.37
CA ASP A 44 13.92 -0.19 12.09
C ASP A 44 15.34 -0.30 12.68
N ARG A 45 15.88 -1.53 12.76
CA ARG A 45 17.27 -1.76 13.22
C ARG A 45 18.28 -1.25 12.22
N VAL A 46 17.89 -1.15 10.95
CA VAL A 46 18.69 -0.61 9.85
C VAL A 46 17.85 0.38 9.05
N GLN A 47 18.50 1.32 8.37
CA GLN A 47 17.79 2.16 7.40
C GLN A 47 17.44 1.31 6.17
N TRP A 48 16.24 1.54 5.65
CA TRP A 48 15.79 0.92 4.42
C TRP A 48 14.92 1.87 3.61
N SER A 49 14.86 1.64 2.32
CA SER A 49 13.98 2.38 1.43
C SER A 49 13.53 1.49 0.29
N ILE A 50 12.32 1.71 -0.16
CA ILE A 50 11.75 1.07 -1.35
C ILE A 50 11.52 2.14 -2.39
N ALA A 51 12.00 1.90 -3.60
CA ALA A 51 11.72 2.71 -4.78
C ALA A 51 11.43 1.78 -5.96
N ALA A 52 10.94 2.32 -7.05
CA ALA A 52 10.62 1.53 -8.21
C ALA A 52 11.42 1.94 -9.45
N MET A 53 11.61 0.99 -10.34
CA MET A 53 12.16 1.21 -11.69
C MET A 53 11.32 0.42 -12.70
N PRO A 54 11.12 0.92 -13.93
CA PRO A 54 10.38 0.20 -14.95
C PRO A 54 11.01 -1.15 -15.28
N SER A 55 10.16 -2.15 -15.44
CA SER A 55 10.47 -3.36 -16.19
C SER A 55 9.71 -3.36 -17.51
N ALA A 56 10.20 -4.07 -18.52
CA ALA A 56 9.51 -4.17 -19.80
C ALA A 56 8.08 -4.74 -19.67
N PRO A 57 7.84 -5.86 -18.92
CA PRO A 57 6.50 -6.36 -18.69
C PRO A 57 5.58 -5.36 -18.02
N TRP A 58 6.06 -4.69 -16.96
CA TRP A 58 5.27 -3.67 -16.25
C TRP A 58 4.89 -2.50 -17.16
N ALA A 59 5.88 -1.95 -17.88
CA ALA A 59 5.65 -0.86 -18.83
C ALA A 59 4.63 -1.24 -19.91
N LYS A 60 4.73 -2.43 -20.48
CA LYS A 60 3.79 -2.95 -21.49
C LYS A 60 2.40 -3.22 -20.91
N LYS A 61 2.29 -3.62 -19.63
CA LYS A 61 1.01 -3.75 -18.95
C LYS A 61 0.30 -2.39 -18.81
N MET A 62 1.05 -1.34 -18.47
CA MET A 62 0.50 0.00 -18.31
C MET A 62 0.22 0.70 -19.66
N PHE A 63 1.06 0.46 -20.66
CA PHE A 63 1.01 1.10 -21.96
C PHE A 63 1.05 0.07 -23.11
N PRO A 64 -0.01 -0.73 -23.28
CA PRO A 64 -0.01 -1.86 -24.23
C PRO A 64 0.15 -1.43 -25.69
N ASP A 65 -0.29 -0.23 -26.04
CA ASP A 65 -0.28 0.29 -27.41
C ASP A 65 1.08 0.87 -27.85
N LEU A 66 2.01 1.12 -26.92
CA LEU A 66 3.35 1.60 -27.23
C LEU A 66 4.32 0.45 -27.52
N ASP A 67 5.35 0.69 -28.31
CA ASP A 67 6.49 -0.23 -28.33
C ASP A 67 7.18 -0.30 -26.95
N THR A 68 8.03 -1.31 -26.75
CA THR A 68 8.60 -1.59 -25.42
C THR A 68 9.45 -0.43 -24.90
N ASP A 69 10.28 0.18 -25.73
CA ASP A 69 11.19 1.24 -25.31
C ASP A 69 10.41 2.51 -24.98
N ALA A 70 9.42 2.87 -25.80
CA ALA A 70 8.53 4.00 -25.56
C ALA A 70 7.66 3.78 -24.29
N ALA A 71 7.22 2.55 -24.04
CA ALA A 71 6.47 2.21 -22.82
C ALA A 71 7.35 2.35 -21.56
N ILE A 72 8.59 1.89 -21.60
CA ILE A 72 9.56 2.02 -20.49
C ILE A 72 9.85 3.49 -20.22
N GLU A 73 10.13 4.28 -21.26
CA GLU A 73 10.39 5.71 -21.12
C GLU A 73 9.20 6.46 -20.53
N LYS A 74 7.99 6.15 -21.00
CA LYS A 74 6.76 6.73 -20.45
C LYS A 74 6.53 6.35 -18.98
N LEU A 75 6.84 5.12 -18.60
CA LEU A 75 6.74 4.68 -17.21
C LEU A 75 7.78 5.36 -16.34
N TRP A 76 9.02 5.56 -16.81
CA TRP A 76 10.03 6.36 -16.13
C TRP A 76 9.53 7.77 -15.85
N GLN A 77 9.02 8.45 -16.86
CA GLN A 77 8.49 9.81 -16.72
C GLN A 77 7.36 9.85 -15.67
N LEU A 78 6.44 8.90 -15.72
CA LEU A 78 5.34 8.83 -14.77
C LEU A 78 5.83 8.59 -13.34
N ILE A 79 6.78 7.67 -13.14
CA ILE A 79 7.40 7.42 -11.83
C ILE A 79 8.09 8.69 -11.32
N PHE A 80 8.86 9.38 -12.14
CA PHE A 80 9.54 10.60 -11.75
C PHE A 80 8.56 11.70 -11.36
N ASP A 81 7.46 11.86 -12.10
CA ASP A 81 6.43 12.86 -11.83
C ASP A 81 5.74 12.59 -10.48
N VAL A 82 5.30 11.35 -10.24
CA VAL A 82 4.60 11.01 -8.99
C VAL A 82 5.56 10.94 -7.79
N CYS A 83 6.85 10.68 -8.01
CA CYS A 83 7.89 10.73 -6.99
C CYS A 83 8.47 12.14 -6.77
N ARG A 84 7.99 13.19 -7.44
CA ARG A 84 8.46 14.58 -7.28
C ARG A 84 9.94 14.77 -7.58
N VAL A 85 10.46 14.10 -8.61
CA VAL A 85 11.89 14.20 -8.98
C VAL A 85 12.13 14.90 -10.32
N THR A 86 11.09 15.41 -10.95
CA THR A 86 11.17 16.14 -12.24
C THR A 86 11.45 17.64 -12.09
N GLY A 87 11.33 18.18 -10.89
CA GLY A 87 11.61 19.59 -10.59
C GLY A 87 13.10 19.93 -10.54
N GLY A 88 13.42 21.23 -10.49
CA GLY A 88 14.79 21.71 -10.38
C GLY A 88 15.48 21.43 -9.02
N ASP A 89 14.71 21.13 -7.97
CA ASP A 89 15.20 20.81 -6.63
C ASP A 89 14.40 19.66 -6.01
N PRO A 90 14.61 18.40 -6.44
CA PRO A 90 13.89 17.24 -5.89
C PRO A 90 14.07 17.07 -4.37
N VAL A 91 15.24 17.44 -3.83
CA VAL A 91 15.50 17.33 -2.39
C VAL A 91 14.66 18.34 -1.61
N GLY A 92 14.57 19.58 -2.08
CA GLY A 92 13.72 20.60 -1.48
C GLY A 92 12.25 20.27 -1.59
N GLU A 93 11.81 19.74 -2.71
CA GLU A 93 10.44 19.26 -2.94
C GLU A 93 10.05 18.15 -1.94
N TRP A 94 10.94 17.17 -1.71
CA TRP A 94 10.73 16.12 -0.74
C TRP A 94 10.70 16.64 0.70
N LYS A 95 11.60 17.56 1.07
CA LYS A 95 11.56 18.19 2.41
C LYS A 95 10.22 18.88 2.65
N ALA A 96 9.77 19.70 1.70
CA ALA A 96 8.48 20.37 1.80
C ALA A 96 7.30 19.41 1.84
N HIS A 97 7.40 18.27 1.13
CA HIS A 97 6.38 17.23 1.17
C HIS A 97 6.33 16.52 2.53
N LEU A 98 7.47 16.15 3.08
CA LEU A 98 7.58 15.55 4.41
C LEU A 98 7.04 16.49 5.49
N ASP A 99 7.38 17.79 5.46
CA ASP A 99 6.85 18.78 6.39
C ASP A 99 5.32 18.86 6.35
N ARG A 100 4.71 18.75 5.15
CA ARG A 100 3.25 18.68 4.99
C ARG A 100 2.65 17.42 5.63
N LEU A 101 3.25 16.26 5.36
CA LEU A 101 2.78 14.99 5.92
C LEU A 101 2.94 14.95 7.45
N MET A 102 4.06 15.42 7.97
CA MET A 102 4.29 15.54 9.42
C MET A 102 3.28 16.50 10.06
N THR A 103 2.99 17.62 9.42
CA THR A 103 1.95 18.57 9.89
C THR A 103 0.56 17.89 9.92
N LEU A 104 0.25 17.08 8.93
CA LEU A 104 -1.02 16.34 8.90
C LEU A 104 -1.07 15.30 10.02
N ARG A 105 -0.01 14.49 10.18
CA ARG A 105 0.16 13.53 11.28
C ARG A 105 -0.06 14.19 12.65
N ASP A 106 0.60 15.32 12.89
CA ASP A 106 0.51 16.01 14.17
C ASP A 106 -0.91 16.54 14.43
N LYS A 107 -1.61 17.01 13.39
CA LYS A 107 -3.02 17.38 13.49
C LYS A 107 -3.92 16.19 13.82
N MET A 108 -3.68 15.05 13.17
CA MET A 108 -4.45 13.83 13.43
C MET A 108 -4.24 13.34 14.86
N ASN A 109 -3.01 13.39 15.37
CA ASN A 109 -2.71 13.07 16.76
C ASN A 109 -3.35 14.05 17.76
N ALA A 110 -3.44 15.33 17.40
CA ALA A 110 -4.07 16.34 18.25
C ALA A 110 -5.61 16.20 18.36
N PHE A 111 -6.26 15.51 17.40
CA PHE A 111 -7.71 15.27 17.46
C PHE A 111 -8.11 14.19 18.45
N ASP A 112 -7.21 13.31 18.87
CA ASP A 112 -7.46 12.18 19.78
C ASP A 112 -8.68 11.35 19.35
N LEU A 113 -8.66 10.89 18.11
CA LEU A 113 -9.80 10.24 17.48
C LEU A 113 -9.97 8.80 18.02
N GLU A 114 -11.22 8.44 18.34
CA GLU A 114 -11.60 7.07 18.69
C GLU A 114 -11.89 6.19 17.46
N SER A 115 -12.27 6.81 16.34
CA SER A 115 -12.61 6.09 15.11
C SER A 115 -12.51 6.98 13.88
N VAL A 116 -12.46 6.34 12.71
CA VAL A 116 -12.59 6.95 11.39
C VAL A 116 -13.80 6.33 10.68
N HIS A 117 -14.63 7.16 10.05
CA HIS A 117 -15.78 6.71 9.29
C HIS A 117 -15.60 7.05 7.80
N PHE A 118 -15.60 6.02 6.97
CA PHE A 118 -15.54 6.15 5.52
C PHE A 118 -16.93 6.01 4.92
N LYS A 119 -17.34 7.00 4.14
CA LYS A 119 -18.59 6.99 3.39
C LYS A 119 -18.37 7.47 1.96
N SER A 120 -18.87 6.72 0.98
CA SER A 120 -18.66 7.00 -0.43
C SER A 120 -19.88 6.62 -1.25
N SER A 121 -20.06 7.25 -2.41
CA SER A 121 -21.17 7.00 -3.33
C SER A 121 -21.15 5.60 -3.98
N ASN A 122 -20.02 4.88 -3.90
CA ASN A 122 -19.93 3.50 -4.39
C ASN A 122 -20.56 2.45 -3.45
N GLY A 123 -21.12 2.88 -2.33
CA GLY A 123 -21.73 2.00 -1.33
C GLY A 123 -20.86 1.76 -0.09
N THR A 124 -19.64 2.27 -0.05
CA THR A 124 -18.80 2.19 1.16
C THR A 124 -19.47 2.92 2.32
N ASP A 125 -19.63 2.22 3.43
CA ASP A 125 -20.07 2.73 4.72
C ASP A 125 -19.36 1.91 5.81
N LEU A 126 -18.16 2.34 6.22
CA LEU A 126 -17.25 1.59 7.09
C LEU A 126 -16.80 2.46 8.25
N THR A 127 -17.02 1.99 9.47
CA THR A 127 -16.45 2.59 10.68
C THR A 127 -15.28 1.75 11.17
N VAL A 128 -14.14 2.38 11.33
CA VAL A 128 -12.89 1.78 11.84
C VAL A 128 -12.57 2.38 13.19
N GLY A 129 -12.77 1.64 14.27
CA GLY A 129 -12.30 2.03 15.60
C GLY A 129 -10.78 1.96 15.67
N LEU A 130 -10.15 2.93 16.33
CA LEU A 130 -8.71 2.98 16.47
C LEU A 130 -8.25 2.22 17.72
N ALA A 131 -7.03 1.74 17.71
CA ALA A 131 -6.42 1.08 18.86
C ALA A 131 -6.31 2.06 20.04
N ASP A 132 -6.38 1.54 21.26
CA ASP A 132 -6.21 2.38 22.45
C ASP A 132 -4.82 3.06 22.41
N LYS A 133 -4.80 4.40 22.48
CA LYS A 133 -3.59 5.22 22.33
C LYS A 133 -2.93 5.07 20.95
N ALA A 134 -3.71 4.82 19.91
CA ALA A 134 -3.21 4.82 18.55
C ALA A 134 -2.49 6.13 18.25
N SER A 135 -1.29 6.04 17.68
CA SER A 135 -0.55 7.17 17.14
C SER A 135 -0.69 7.17 15.62
N TRP A 136 -0.94 8.33 15.06
CA TRP A 136 -0.83 8.53 13.62
C TRP A 136 0.63 8.70 13.26
N GLU A 137 1.06 7.95 12.28
CA GLU A 137 2.41 7.98 11.72
C GLU A 137 2.39 8.45 10.26
N SER A 138 3.54 8.71 9.69
CA SER A 138 3.69 9.16 8.31
C SER A 138 5.04 8.78 7.73
N ALA A 139 5.39 9.35 6.61
CA ALA A 139 6.45 9.04 5.66
C ALA A 139 7.84 8.76 6.20
N GLY A 140 8.23 9.30 7.33
CA GLY A 140 9.59 9.17 7.86
C GLY A 140 9.69 8.12 8.96
N SER A 141 10.82 7.46 9.04
CA SER A 141 11.16 6.61 10.17
C SER A 141 12.53 6.94 10.73
N ARG A 142 12.87 6.35 11.87
CA ARG A 142 14.15 6.54 12.54
C ARG A 142 14.66 5.22 13.08
N ASN A 143 15.89 4.86 12.72
CA ASN A 143 16.45 3.61 13.20
C ASN A 143 16.88 3.66 14.67
N GLU A 144 17.28 2.51 15.24
CA GLU A 144 17.75 2.37 16.63
C GLU A 144 18.89 3.34 17.01
N LYS A 145 19.64 3.84 16.04
CA LYS A 145 20.75 4.80 16.24
C LYS A 145 20.32 6.26 16.07
N GLY A 146 19.03 6.51 15.88
CA GLY A 146 18.48 7.84 15.67
C GLY A 146 18.68 8.40 14.26
N VAL A 147 19.09 7.59 13.28
CA VAL A 147 19.26 8.04 11.90
C VAL A 147 17.90 8.03 11.20
N GLU A 148 17.50 9.18 10.69
CA GLU A 148 16.28 9.35 9.91
C GLU A 148 16.41 8.76 8.51
N PHE A 149 15.34 8.18 8.01
CA PHE A 149 15.27 7.64 6.66
C PHE A 149 13.82 7.63 6.13
N LEU A 150 13.68 7.43 4.82
CA LEU A 150 12.39 7.33 4.14
C LEU A 150 12.17 5.89 3.70
N PRO A 151 11.21 5.17 4.32
CA PRO A 151 10.90 3.79 3.97
C PRO A 151 10.38 3.63 2.54
N ASN A 152 9.49 4.49 2.09
CA ASN A 152 8.81 4.37 0.80
C ASN A 152 8.96 5.64 -0.05
N ILE A 153 9.27 5.45 -1.31
CA ILE A 153 9.29 6.49 -2.34
C ILE A 153 8.49 5.98 -3.57
N PRO A 154 7.27 6.50 -3.81
CA PRO A 154 6.60 7.60 -3.09
C PRO A 154 5.90 7.18 -1.81
N THR A 155 5.44 8.16 -1.03
CA THR A 155 4.49 8.03 0.07
C THR A 155 3.65 9.30 0.18
N GLU A 156 2.34 9.16 0.42
CA GLU A 156 1.37 10.26 0.42
C GLU A 156 0.44 10.24 1.63
N GLU A 157 0.71 9.38 2.59
CA GLU A 157 -0.23 8.99 3.62
C GLU A 157 0.13 9.45 5.03
N VAL A 158 -0.91 9.49 5.86
CA VAL A 158 -0.82 9.33 7.30
C VAL A 158 -1.63 8.11 7.68
N PHE A 159 -1.11 7.25 8.53
CA PHE A 159 -1.71 5.98 8.86
C PHE A 159 -1.66 5.68 10.36
N THR A 160 -2.49 4.76 10.81
CA THR A 160 -2.54 4.33 12.20
C THR A 160 -3.07 2.91 12.34
N ALA A 161 -2.91 2.33 13.53
CA ALA A 161 -3.38 0.99 13.83
C ALA A 161 -4.88 1.01 14.21
N PRO A 162 -5.73 0.21 13.54
CA PRO A 162 -7.11 -0.01 13.96
C PRO A 162 -7.18 -0.89 15.20
N HIS A 163 -8.31 -0.80 15.94
CA HIS A 163 -8.64 -1.77 16.97
C HIS A 163 -9.23 -3.02 16.31
N LYS A 164 -8.61 -4.17 16.57
CA LYS A 164 -8.93 -5.45 15.89
C LYS A 164 -10.39 -5.87 15.95
N ASP A 165 -11.15 -5.45 16.98
CA ASP A 165 -12.54 -5.86 17.20
C ASP A 165 -13.55 -4.71 16.96
N LYS A 166 -13.10 -3.50 16.55
CA LYS A 166 -13.97 -2.32 16.39
C LYS A 166 -14.09 -1.86 14.92
N VAL A 167 -14.20 -2.79 14.00
CA VAL A 167 -14.40 -2.48 12.57
C VAL A 167 -15.74 -3.04 12.13
N ASN A 168 -16.63 -2.16 11.63
CA ASN A 168 -17.98 -2.51 11.23
C ASN A 168 -18.42 -1.76 9.98
N GLY A 169 -19.12 -2.48 9.08
CA GLY A 169 -19.63 -1.92 7.85
C GLY A 169 -19.06 -2.56 6.60
N VAL A 170 -19.28 -1.94 5.45
CA VAL A 170 -18.84 -2.44 4.14
C VAL A 170 -17.90 -1.45 3.46
N VAL A 171 -16.90 -1.98 2.79
CA VAL A 171 -15.98 -1.21 1.94
C VAL A 171 -15.94 -1.80 0.53
N TYR A 172 -15.99 -0.92 -0.46
CA TYR A 172 -15.85 -1.25 -1.88
C TYR A 172 -14.52 -0.73 -2.40
N GLY A 173 -13.75 -1.60 -3.06
CA GLY A 173 -12.54 -1.21 -3.75
C GLY A 173 -12.84 -0.28 -4.92
N THR A 174 -12.12 0.82 -5.02
CA THR A 174 -12.27 1.81 -6.10
C THR A 174 -11.32 1.56 -7.27
N LYS A 175 -10.28 0.77 -7.03
CA LYS A 175 -9.28 0.36 -8.03
C LYS A 175 -9.08 -1.15 -7.98
N PRO A 176 -8.69 -1.78 -9.10
CA PRO A 176 -8.24 -3.17 -9.08
C PRO A 176 -7.03 -3.35 -8.18
N TYR A 177 -6.95 -4.51 -7.55
CA TYR A 177 -5.82 -4.91 -6.71
C TYR A 177 -5.11 -6.11 -7.32
N VAL A 178 -3.78 -6.08 -7.32
CA VAL A 178 -2.95 -7.21 -7.79
C VAL A 178 -2.48 -8.02 -6.58
N PHE A 179 -2.91 -9.27 -6.51
CA PHE A 179 -2.45 -10.21 -5.50
C PHE A 179 -1.85 -11.46 -6.17
N ASN A 180 -0.62 -11.81 -5.78
CA ASN A 180 0.11 -12.93 -6.39
C ASN A 180 0.14 -12.88 -7.94
N GLY A 181 0.36 -11.69 -8.52
CA GLY A 181 0.41 -11.52 -9.98
C GLY A 181 -0.92 -11.78 -10.70
N GLN A 182 -2.04 -11.71 -9.98
CA GLN A 182 -3.39 -11.88 -10.52
C GLN A 182 -4.28 -10.71 -10.05
N LEU A 183 -5.27 -10.37 -10.84
CA LEU A 183 -6.09 -9.17 -10.63
C LEU A 183 -7.39 -9.52 -9.87
N ILE A 184 -7.74 -8.65 -8.92
CA ILE A 184 -9.02 -8.64 -8.22
C ILE A 184 -9.71 -7.32 -8.55
N LYS A 185 -10.92 -7.37 -9.12
CA LYS A 185 -11.70 -6.17 -9.52
C LYS A 185 -13.08 -6.14 -8.92
N GLY A 186 -13.63 -4.93 -8.74
CA GLY A 186 -15.00 -4.72 -8.28
C GLY A 186 -15.27 -5.42 -6.95
N PHE A 187 -14.30 -5.47 -6.08
CA PHE A 187 -14.38 -6.21 -4.83
C PHE A 187 -15.02 -5.37 -3.72
N HIS A 188 -15.64 -6.08 -2.80
CA HIS A 188 -16.14 -5.53 -1.56
C HIS A 188 -15.88 -6.49 -0.40
N VAL A 189 -15.83 -5.91 0.80
CA VAL A 189 -15.64 -6.66 2.04
C VAL A 189 -16.53 -6.08 3.12
N THR A 190 -17.25 -6.95 3.83
CA THR A 190 -18.09 -6.58 4.97
C THR A 190 -17.44 -7.02 6.27
N PHE A 191 -17.30 -6.08 7.18
CA PHE A 191 -16.76 -6.30 8.53
C PHE A 191 -17.86 -6.30 9.57
N LYS A 192 -17.73 -7.20 10.55
CA LYS A 192 -18.51 -7.20 11.77
C LYS A 192 -17.58 -7.51 12.93
N ASP A 193 -17.57 -6.64 13.94
CA ASP A 193 -16.76 -6.79 15.16
C ASP A 193 -15.28 -7.10 14.81
N GLY A 194 -14.72 -6.35 13.87
CA GLY A 194 -13.33 -6.43 13.42
C GLY A 194 -12.98 -7.58 12.47
N LYS A 195 -13.93 -8.45 12.14
CA LYS A 195 -13.68 -9.60 11.26
C LYS A 195 -14.46 -9.50 9.95
N VAL A 196 -13.82 -9.93 8.87
CA VAL A 196 -14.49 -10.12 7.57
C VAL A 196 -15.50 -11.23 7.69
N VAL A 197 -16.79 -10.91 7.48
CA VAL A 197 -17.93 -11.84 7.49
C VAL A 197 -18.46 -12.15 6.10
N GLU A 198 -18.23 -11.24 5.15
CA GLU A 198 -18.64 -11.40 3.75
C GLU A 198 -17.62 -10.72 2.84
N HIS A 199 -17.42 -11.28 1.67
CA HIS A 199 -16.59 -10.69 0.62
C HIS A 199 -17.07 -11.13 -0.76
N GLY A 200 -16.77 -10.32 -1.76
CA GLY A 200 -17.06 -10.64 -3.16
C GLY A 200 -16.23 -9.79 -4.11
N ALA A 201 -16.18 -10.19 -5.36
CA ALA A 201 -15.55 -9.44 -6.44
C ALA A 201 -16.19 -9.79 -7.78
N GLU A 202 -16.16 -8.86 -8.73
CA GLU A 202 -16.56 -9.11 -10.13
C GLU A 202 -15.53 -10.03 -10.82
N GLU A 203 -14.24 -9.89 -10.47
CA GLU A 203 -13.15 -10.72 -10.97
C GLU A 203 -12.21 -11.04 -9.80
N GLY A 204 -11.80 -12.30 -9.67
CA GLY A 204 -10.85 -12.74 -8.65
C GLY A 204 -11.45 -12.95 -7.25
N ALA A 205 -12.75 -13.28 -7.12
CA ALA A 205 -13.41 -13.53 -5.84
C ALA A 205 -12.74 -14.67 -5.04
N ASP A 206 -12.37 -15.77 -5.71
CA ASP A 206 -11.66 -16.90 -5.09
C ASP A 206 -10.27 -16.48 -4.59
N LEU A 207 -9.60 -15.61 -5.34
CA LEU A 207 -8.29 -15.08 -4.97
C LEU A 207 -8.37 -14.15 -3.74
N LEU A 208 -9.43 -13.33 -3.66
CA LEU A 208 -9.73 -12.54 -2.46
C LEU A 208 -9.98 -13.45 -1.25
N GLY A 209 -10.74 -14.53 -1.43
CA GLY A 209 -10.94 -15.54 -0.38
C GLY A 209 -9.62 -16.15 0.09
N GLN A 210 -8.73 -16.53 -0.82
CA GLN A 210 -7.39 -17.05 -0.48
C GLN A 210 -6.53 -16.03 0.29
N LEU A 211 -6.61 -14.74 -0.06
CA LEU A 211 -5.95 -13.68 0.68
C LEU A 211 -6.45 -13.63 2.13
N LEU A 212 -7.78 -13.63 2.30
CA LEU A 212 -8.43 -13.56 3.61
C LEU A 212 -8.25 -14.83 4.46
N ASP A 213 -7.87 -15.94 3.85
CA ASP A 213 -7.61 -17.23 4.53
C ASP A 213 -6.11 -17.54 4.68
N THR A 214 -5.23 -16.55 4.47
CA THR A 214 -3.78 -16.75 4.54
C THR A 214 -3.32 -17.16 5.95
N ASP A 215 -3.89 -16.54 6.99
CA ASP A 215 -3.62 -16.83 8.40
C ASP A 215 -4.77 -16.30 9.28
N GLU A 216 -4.63 -16.47 10.62
CA GLU A 216 -5.66 -16.06 11.57
C GLU A 216 -5.91 -14.54 11.60
N GLY A 217 -4.88 -13.72 11.31
CA GLY A 217 -4.95 -12.27 11.27
C GLY A 217 -5.56 -11.70 9.98
N ALA A 218 -5.50 -12.46 8.87
CA ALA A 218 -5.84 -11.97 7.52
C ALA A 218 -7.29 -11.51 7.36
N ARG A 219 -8.21 -11.94 8.21
CA ARG A 219 -9.61 -11.48 8.23
C ARG A 219 -9.86 -10.24 9.08
N SER A 220 -8.82 -9.60 9.58
CA SER A 220 -8.87 -8.31 10.26
C SER A 220 -8.06 -7.28 9.50
N ILE A 221 -8.17 -6.01 9.87
CA ILE A 221 -7.30 -4.97 9.33
C ILE A 221 -6.24 -4.57 10.36
N GLY A 222 -5.02 -4.39 9.88
CA GLY A 222 -3.86 -3.96 10.68
C GLY A 222 -3.50 -2.49 10.45
N GLU A 223 -4.04 -1.88 9.41
CA GLU A 223 -3.77 -0.48 9.09
C GLU A 223 -4.99 0.22 8.51
N VAL A 224 -5.14 1.48 8.87
CA VAL A 224 -6.01 2.44 8.21
C VAL A 224 -5.20 3.67 7.83
N ALA A 225 -5.25 4.04 6.55
CA ALA A 225 -4.47 5.13 5.98
C ALA A 225 -5.34 6.19 5.31
N LEU A 226 -4.96 7.45 5.52
CA LEU A 226 -5.58 8.61 4.90
C LEU A 226 -4.63 9.25 3.90
N VAL A 227 -5.09 9.37 2.67
CA VAL A 227 -4.34 9.94 1.54
C VAL A 227 -5.10 11.15 1.01
N PRO A 228 -4.45 12.31 0.85
CA PRO A 228 -5.09 13.50 0.27
C PRO A 228 -5.51 13.24 -1.19
N ALA A 229 -6.69 13.73 -1.58
CA ALA A 229 -7.16 13.69 -2.98
C ALA A 229 -6.20 14.39 -3.96
N SER A 230 -5.32 15.26 -3.43
CA SER A 230 -4.26 15.94 -4.19
C SER A 230 -3.01 15.09 -4.42
N SER A 231 -2.97 13.83 -3.99
CA SER A 231 -1.88 12.90 -4.29
C SER A 231 -1.55 12.94 -5.80
N PRO A 232 -0.29 13.09 -6.19
CA PRO A 232 0.09 13.07 -7.60
C PRO A 232 -0.23 11.74 -8.26
N ILE A 233 -0.23 10.64 -7.50
CA ILE A 233 -0.61 9.32 -8.00
C ILE A 233 -2.11 9.31 -8.34
N ASN A 234 -2.98 9.83 -7.46
CA ASN A 234 -4.40 9.99 -7.76
C ASN A 234 -4.62 10.89 -8.99
N ARG A 235 -3.95 12.03 -9.05
CA ARG A 235 -4.10 13.00 -10.16
C ARG A 235 -3.57 12.48 -11.49
N SER A 236 -2.64 11.55 -11.50
CA SER A 236 -2.16 10.91 -12.72
C SER A 236 -3.25 10.11 -13.44
N GLY A 237 -4.27 9.67 -12.71
CA GLY A 237 -5.33 8.81 -13.22
C GLY A 237 -4.85 7.39 -13.59
N ALA A 238 -3.57 7.10 -13.42
CA ALA A 238 -2.98 5.81 -13.76
C ALA A 238 -3.30 4.73 -12.71
N LEU A 239 -3.36 3.49 -13.17
CA LEU A 239 -3.26 2.29 -12.34
C LEU A 239 -1.88 1.70 -12.57
N PHE A 240 -1.07 1.65 -11.51
CA PHE A 240 0.32 1.21 -11.61
C PHE A 240 0.47 -0.31 -11.56
N TYR A 241 -0.55 -1.04 -11.10
CA TYR A 241 -0.45 -2.48 -10.80
C TYR A 241 0.67 -2.78 -9.78
N SER A 242 0.96 -1.83 -8.94
CA SER A 242 2.00 -1.90 -7.89
C SER A 242 1.47 -1.27 -6.62
N THR A 243 1.46 -2.04 -5.52
CA THR A 243 0.94 -1.60 -4.22
C THR A 243 1.64 -0.33 -3.75
N LEU A 244 2.97 -0.23 -3.92
CA LEU A 244 3.74 0.98 -3.55
C LEU A 244 3.14 2.29 -4.08
N PHE A 245 2.55 2.27 -5.28
CA PHE A 245 1.92 3.44 -5.88
C PHE A 245 0.41 3.46 -5.62
N ASP A 246 -0.28 2.36 -5.90
CA ASP A 246 -1.74 2.35 -5.96
C ASP A 246 -2.39 2.57 -4.58
N GLU A 247 -1.76 2.14 -3.47
CA GLU A 247 -2.19 2.47 -2.11
C GLU A 247 -2.09 3.98 -1.83
N ASN A 248 -1.07 4.65 -2.35
CA ASN A 248 -0.85 6.09 -2.20
C ASN A 248 -1.72 6.96 -3.13
N ALA A 249 -2.65 6.37 -3.87
CA ALA A 249 -3.62 7.09 -4.69
C ALA A 249 -4.89 7.50 -3.91
N ALA A 250 -5.28 6.77 -2.87
CA ALA A 250 -6.50 7.01 -2.10
C ALA A 250 -6.38 6.50 -0.66
N CYS A 251 -7.31 6.90 0.19
CA CYS A 251 -7.44 6.29 1.52
C CYS A 251 -7.60 4.77 1.37
N HIS A 252 -6.94 4.03 2.24
CA HIS A 252 -6.91 2.58 2.14
C HIS A 252 -6.87 1.89 3.51
N ILE A 253 -7.06 0.59 3.49
CA ILE A 253 -6.89 -0.31 4.63
C ILE A 253 -5.98 -1.47 4.23
N ALA A 254 -5.19 -2.00 5.15
CA ALA A 254 -4.41 -3.20 4.93
C ALA A 254 -4.95 -4.37 5.78
N PHE A 255 -5.09 -5.54 5.16
CA PHE A 255 -5.44 -6.76 5.87
C PHE A 255 -4.25 -7.33 6.65
N GLY A 256 -4.55 -7.96 7.79
CA GLY A 256 -3.56 -8.60 8.66
C GLY A 256 -3.39 -7.83 9.98
N ALA A 257 -3.71 -8.48 11.11
CA ALA A 257 -3.59 -7.93 12.46
C ALA A 257 -2.83 -8.89 13.38
#